data_cdc065689cf8a2b9d40d9f0d503cc05d
#
_entry.id   cdc065689cf8a2b9d40d9f0d503cc05d
#
_cell.length_a   1.000
_cell.length_b   1.000
_cell.length_c   1.000
_cell.angle_alpha   90.00
_cell.angle_beta   90.00
_cell.angle_gamma   90.00
#
_symmetry.space_group_name_H-M   'P 1'
#
loop_
_entity.id
_entity.type
_entity.pdbx_description
1 polymer ?
#
loop_
_entity_poly.entity_id
_entity_poly.type
_entity_poly.pdbx_seq_one_letter_code
_entity_poly.pdbx_strand_id
1 'polypeptide(L)'
;MGMRVPSSFHEHFAALTDPRCPCAPNSRHLLMDILVIAVCAVISGAEGWEDIEEYGKAQADWLAALLDLPHGIPGHDTFRRVLSQLDPEELTQCFIAWTQALSEASGGDIVSLDGKTLRHSFDQATATAAIHMVSAWASANRLVLGQLKVEEKSNEITAMPTLLRLLDLTGAVVTIDAMGCQKEIAKTITEQGADYVLALKDNHPTLSEAVTLFLNDARETGFTDIAHAYHETVDGDHGRIETRRYWITSEIEWLDAKASWSHLRSVGMVEARREVGNTVQVETRYFLTSLPAQGVRFAQAVRQHWGIENSLHWVLDVSFDEDACRIRKDKGAQTFAVLRHIALNLLRCEPHHKRGIKARRKRAGWDRDYLFQVLTG
;
A
#
# COMPACT_ATOMS: atom_id res chain seq x y z
N MET A 1 -22.39 -22.71 -18.09
CA MET A 1 -22.45 -21.74 -16.98
C MET A 1 -21.90 -20.43 -17.56
N GLY A 2 -22.71 -19.37 -17.68
CA GLY A 2 -22.25 -18.12 -18.30
C GLY A 2 -21.12 -17.48 -17.46
N MET A 3 -20.11 -16.94 -18.11
CA MET A 3 -19.12 -16.10 -17.44
C MET A 3 -19.84 -14.90 -16.80
N ARG A 4 -19.51 -14.58 -15.58
CA ARG A 4 -20.02 -13.39 -14.87
C ARG A 4 -18.87 -12.74 -14.10
N VAL A 5 -18.97 -11.43 -13.91
CA VAL A 5 -18.09 -10.68 -13.00
C VAL A 5 -18.15 -11.35 -11.62
N PRO A 6 -17.02 -11.49 -10.91
CA PRO A 6 -17.01 -12.06 -9.56
C PRO A 6 -18.03 -11.38 -8.68
N SER A 7 -18.86 -12.16 -7.97
CA SER A 7 -19.90 -11.62 -7.08
C SER A 7 -19.28 -10.64 -6.05
N SER A 8 -18.14 -11.01 -5.51
CA SER A 8 -17.40 -10.18 -4.54
C SER A 8 -17.04 -8.78 -5.08
N PHE A 9 -16.52 -8.66 -6.31
CA PHE A 9 -16.22 -7.36 -6.90
C PHE A 9 -17.50 -6.54 -7.10
N HIS A 10 -18.52 -7.15 -7.71
CA HIS A 10 -19.81 -6.50 -7.96
C HIS A 10 -20.47 -6.03 -6.64
N GLU A 11 -20.49 -6.88 -5.61
CA GLU A 11 -21.12 -6.58 -4.30
C GLU A 11 -20.52 -5.34 -3.63
N HIS A 12 -19.19 -5.18 -3.68
CA HIS A 12 -18.52 -4.05 -3.02
C HIS A 12 -18.56 -2.76 -3.84
N PHE A 13 -18.51 -2.86 -5.18
CA PHE A 13 -18.52 -1.67 -6.04
C PHE A 13 -19.89 -1.25 -6.55
N ALA A 14 -20.96 -2.06 -6.30
CA ALA A 14 -22.33 -1.70 -6.68
C ALA A 14 -22.88 -0.48 -5.92
N ALA A 15 -22.32 -0.17 -4.74
CA ALA A 15 -22.69 0.99 -3.95
C ALA A 15 -22.10 2.31 -4.46
N LEU A 16 -21.15 2.24 -5.43
CA LEU A 16 -20.50 3.42 -5.97
C LEU A 16 -21.49 4.28 -6.76
N THR A 17 -21.59 5.54 -6.38
CA THR A 17 -22.50 6.50 -7.00
C THR A 17 -22.02 6.85 -8.42
N ASP A 18 -22.93 6.71 -9.41
CA ASP A 18 -22.67 7.15 -10.77
C ASP A 18 -22.62 8.70 -10.80
N PRO A 19 -21.47 9.31 -11.18
CA PRO A 19 -21.32 10.75 -11.16
C PRO A 19 -22.16 11.46 -12.24
N ARG A 20 -22.76 10.70 -13.16
CA ARG A 20 -23.60 11.24 -14.25
C ARG A 20 -25.01 11.47 -13.76
N CYS A 21 -25.65 12.56 -14.24
CA CYS A 21 -27.07 12.75 -13.99
C CYS A 21 -27.89 11.58 -14.59
N PRO A 22 -28.74 10.90 -13.81
CA PRO A 22 -29.58 9.81 -14.32
C PRO A 22 -30.48 10.22 -15.47
N CYS A 23 -30.85 11.51 -15.53
CA CYS A 23 -31.72 12.09 -16.57
C CYS A 23 -30.94 12.52 -17.81
N ALA A 24 -29.61 12.43 -17.82
CA ALA A 24 -28.81 12.86 -18.97
C ALA A 24 -28.97 11.88 -20.15
N PRO A 25 -29.37 12.36 -21.33
CA PRO A 25 -29.57 11.51 -22.52
C PRO A 25 -28.30 10.78 -22.96
N ASN A 26 -27.15 11.16 -22.43
CA ASN A 26 -25.83 10.60 -22.73
C ASN A 26 -25.36 9.54 -21.72
N SER A 27 -26.15 9.18 -20.70
CA SER A 27 -25.82 8.13 -19.73
C SER A 27 -26.16 6.73 -20.27
N ARG A 28 -25.51 6.34 -21.39
CA ARG A 28 -25.84 5.10 -22.12
C ARG A 28 -25.18 3.85 -21.56
N HIS A 29 -23.95 3.96 -21.07
CA HIS A 29 -23.17 2.83 -20.58
C HIS A 29 -23.32 2.69 -19.06
N LEU A 30 -23.42 1.46 -18.56
CA LEU A 30 -23.50 1.19 -17.13
C LEU A 30 -22.16 1.52 -16.43
N LEU A 31 -22.21 2.08 -15.21
CA LEU A 31 -21.00 2.40 -14.45
C LEU A 31 -20.18 1.13 -14.17
N MET A 32 -20.83 0.02 -13.83
CA MET A 32 -20.16 -1.25 -13.57
C MET A 32 -19.44 -1.78 -14.81
N ASP A 33 -20.04 -1.67 -16.00
CA ASP A 33 -19.36 -2.06 -17.25
C ASP A 33 -18.11 -1.22 -17.48
N ILE A 34 -18.21 0.10 -17.28
CA ILE A 34 -17.07 1.04 -17.40
C ILE A 34 -15.95 0.64 -16.45
N LEU A 35 -16.27 0.35 -15.20
CA LEU A 35 -15.30 0.01 -14.17
C LEU A 35 -14.61 -1.34 -14.45
N VAL A 36 -15.39 -2.38 -14.79
CA VAL A 36 -14.84 -3.71 -15.08
C VAL A 36 -13.98 -3.71 -16.33
N ILE A 37 -14.39 -3.02 -17.41
CA ILE A 37 -13.56 -2.88 -18.60
C ILE A 37 -12.24 -2.18 -18.26
N ALA A 38 -12.28 -1.11 -17.46
CA ALA A 38 -11.08 -0.40 -17.05
C ALA A 38 -10.13 -1.29 -16.22
N VAL A 39 -10.66 -2.06 -15.29
CA VAL A 39 -9.86 -3.02 -14.49
C VAL A 39 -9.23 -4.09 -15.37
N CYS A 40 -10.00 -4.72 -16.27
CA CYS A 40 -9.50 -5.71 -17.22
C CYS A 40 -8.39 -5.16 -18.11
N ALA A 41 -8.60 -3.93 -18.62
CA ALA A 41 -7.62 -3.24 -19.46
C ALA A 41 -6.33 -2.93 -18.69
N VAL A 42 -6.41 -2.41 -17.44
CA VAL A 42 -5.25 -2.12 -16.60
C VAL A 42 -4.50 -3.40 -16.23
N ILE A 43 -5.19 -4.50 -15.93
CA ILE A 43 -4.56 -5.82 -15.74
C ILE A 43 -3.79 -6.21 -17.01
N SER A 44 -4.37 -5.99 -18.18
CA SER A 44 -3.81 -6.41 -19.49
C SER A 44 -2.75 -5.46 -20.04
N GLY A 45 -2.48 -4.31 -19.42
CA GLY A 45 -1.40 -3.42 -19.81
C GLY A 45 -1.80 -1.98 -20.15
N ALA A 46 -3.07 -1.61 -20.09
CA ALA A 46 -3.51 -0.25 -20.34
C ALA A 46 -2.91 0.75 -19.33
N GLU A 47 -2.48 1.92 -19.83
CA GLU A 47 -1.81 2.99 -19.07
C GLU A 47 -2.57 4.32 -19.17
N GLY A 48 -3.58 4.41 -20.04
CA GLY A 48 -4.40 5.59 -20.30
C GLY A 48 -5.82 5.25 -20.75
N TRP A 49 -6.61 6.30 -20.96
CA TRP A 49 -8.02 6.18 -21.33
C TRP A 49 -8.21 5.62 -22.76
N GLU A 50 -7.33 6.00 -23.66
CA GLU A 50 -7.28 5.52 -25.03
C GLU A 50 -6.96 4.02 -25.09
N ASP A 51 -6.03 3.56 -24.27
CA ASP A 51 -5.69 2.14 -24.18
C ASP A 51 -6.88 1.31 -23.68
N ILE A 52 -7.67 1.86 -22.71
CA ILE A 52 -8.86 1.18 -22.20
C ILE A 52 -9.91 1.02 -23.31
N GLU A 53 -10.12 2.05 -24.15
CA GLU A 53 -11.02 1.96 -25.30
C GLU A 53 -10.54 0.92 -26.32
N GLU A 54 -9.26 0.96 -26.69
CA GLU A 54 -8.68 0.01 -27.66
C GLU A 54 -8.71 -1.44 -27.13
N TYR A 55 -8.40 -1.64 -25.85
CA TYR A 55 -8.58 -2.93 -25.19
C TYR A 55 -10.04 -3.40 -25.26
N GLY A 56 -10.98 -2.53 -24.89
CA GLY A 56 -12.41 -2.84 -24.92
C GLY A 56 -12.88 -3.27 -26.32
N LYS A 57 -12.48 -2.53 -27.37
CA LYS A 57 -12.79 -2.88 -28.78
C LYS A 57 -12.18 -4.23 -29.17
N ALA A 58 -10.92 -4.47 -28.82
CA ALA A 58 -10.21 -5.72 -29.14
C ALA A 58 -10.81 -6.94 -28.43
N GLN A 59 -11.43 -6.75 -27.27
CA GLN A 59 -12.02 -7.80 -26.44
C GLN A 59 -13.55 -7.77 -26.42
N ALA A 60 -14.21 -7.04 -27.35
CA ALA A 60 -15.64 -6.77 -27.31
C ALA A 60 -16.51 -8.02 -27.18
N ASP A 61 -16.24 -9.08 -27.94
CA ASP A 61 -17.02 -10.32 -27.90
C ASP A 61 -16.89 -11.05 -26.55
N TRP A 62 -15.69 -11.05 -25.97
CA TRP A 62 -15.42 -11.66 -24.67
C TRP A 62 -16.07 -10.85 -23.54
N LEU A 63 -15.97 -9.53 -23.60
CA LEU A 63 -16.59 -8.63 -22.64
C LEU A 63 -18.13 -8.71 -22.70
N ALA A 64 -18.73 -8.87 -23.89
CA ALA A 64 -20.16 -9.06 -24.03
C ALA A 64 -20.68 -10.38 -23.42
N ALA A 65 -19.82 -11.38 -23.22
CA ALA A 65 -20.18 -12.59 -22.50
C ALA A 65 -20.09 -12.43 -20.97
N LEU A 66 -19.43 -11.37 -20.49
CA LEU A 66 -19.17 -11.09 -19.08
C LEU A 66 -20.05 -9.95 -18.53
N LEU A 67 -20.40 -8.97 -19.38
CA LEU A 67 -21.05 -7.70 -19.07
C LEU A 67 -22.32 -7.52 -19.91
N ASP A 68 -23.21 -6.64 -19.47
CA ASP A 68 -24.47 -6.38 -20.20
C ASP A 68 -24.25 -5.58 -21.50
N LEU A 69 -23.34 -4.63 -21.50
CA LEU A 69 -22.94 -3.77 -22.63
C LEU A 69 -24.09 -3.30 -23.54
N PRO A 70 -25.17 -2.70 -23.00
CA PRO A 70 -26.37 -2.37 -23.78
C PRO A 70 -26.13 -1.45 -24.96
N HIS A 71 -25.01 -0.73 -24.96
CA HIS A 71 -24.60 0.19 -26.02
C HIS A 71 -23.18 -0.07 -26.54
N GLY A 72 -22.67 -1.30 -26.37
CA GLY A 72 -21.31 -1.70 -26.75
C GLY A 72 -20.22 -1.06 -25.88
N ILE A 73 -19.01 -0.97 -26.40
CA ILE A 73 -17.84 -0.47 -25.67
C ILE A 73 -17.86 1.07 -25.60
N PRO A 74 -17.65 1.66 -24.40
CA PRO A 74 -17.51 3.11 -24.26
C PRO A 74 -16.27 3.65 -24.99
N GLY A 75 -16.36 4.87 -25.53
CA GLY A 75 -15.18 5.58 -26.05
C GLY A 75 -14.31 6.17 -24.92
N HIS A 76 -13.03 6.45 -25.21
CA HIS A 76 -12.05 6.98 -24.27
C HIS A 76 -12.53 8.24 -23.51
N ASP A 77 -13.25 9.13 -24.17
CA ASP A 77 -13.84 10.31 -23.54
C ASP A 77 -14.90 9.94 -22.48
N THR A 78 -15.63 8.83 -22.67
CA THR A 78 -16.57 8.33 -21.66
C THR A 78 -15.82 7.76 -20.47
N PHE A 79 -14.81 6.92 -20.68
CA PHE A 79 -13.94 6.43 -19.60
C PHE A 79 -13.34 7.59 -18.83
N ARG A 80 -12.68 8.54 -19.53
CA ARG A 80 -12.08 9.72 -18.92
C ARG A 80 -13.09 10.50 -18.08
N ARG A 81 -14.22 10.89 -18.67
CA ARG A 81 -15.23 11.74 -18.02
C ARG A 81 -15.85 11.06 -16.80
N VAL A 82 -16.23 9.79 -16.91
CA VAL A 82 -16.91 9.09 -15.82
C VAL A 82 -15.94 8.79 -14.68
N LEU A 83 -14.80 8.16 -15.00
CA LEU A 83 -13.84 7.74 -13.97
C LEU A 83 -13.12 8.91 -13.30
N SER A 84 -12.91 10.04 -14.01
CA SER A 84 -12.33 11.24 -13.39
C SER A 84 -13.34 12.05 -12.53
N GLN A 85 -14.62 11.73 -12.58
CA GLN A 85 -15.66 12.40 -11.77
C GLN A 85 -16.17 11.54 -10.62
N LEU A 86 -15.72 10.28 -10.50
CA LEU A 86 -16.07 9.44 -9.35
C LEU A 86 -15.72 10.14 -8.03
N ASP A 87 -16.53 9.92 -7.02
CA ASP A 87 -16.19 10.35 -5.68
C ASP A 87 -15.02 9.52 -5.13
N PRO A 88 -13.87 10.14 -4.80
CA PRO A 88 -12.69 9.40 -4.37
C PRO A 88 -12.86 8.74 -3.01
N GLU A 89 -13.68 9.32 -2.13
CA GLU A 89 -13.92 8.75 -0.80
C GLU A 89 -14.79 7.50 -0.92
N GLU A 90 -15.88 7.55 -1.70
CA GLU A 90 -16.71 6.39 -2.00
C GLU A 90 -15.89 5.27 -2.69
N LEU A 91 -15.08 5.62 -3.69
CA LEU A 91 -14.24 4.64 -4.38
C LEU A 91 -13.21 4.01 -3.44
N THR A 92 -12.61 4.80 -2.55
CA THR A 92 -11.68 4.31 -1.53
C THR A 92 -12.38 3.39 -0.54
N GLN A 93 -13.58 3.73 -0.08
CA GLN A 93 -14.38 2.89 0.82
C GLN A 93 -14.75 1.56 0.17
N CYS A 94 -15.21 1.57 -1.10
CA CYS A 94 -15.48 0.35 -1.86
C CYS A 94 -14.21 -0.51 -2.00
N PHE A 95 -13.07 0.10 -2.30
CA PHE A 95 -11.79 -0.58 -2.42
C PHE A 95 -11.37 -1.23 -1.09
N ILE A 96 -11.44 -0.50 0.04
CA ILE A 96 -11.10 -1.02 1.37
C ILE A 96 -12.02 -2.17 1.76
N ALA A 97 -13.34 -2.02 1.59
CA ALA A 97 -14.30 -3.07 1.91
C ALA A 97 -14.03 -4.35 1.08
N TRP A 98 -13.73 -4.18 -0.21
CA TRP A 98 -13.36 -5.29 -1.08
C TRP A 98 -12.06 -5.98 -0.66
N THR A 99 -11.02 -5.22 -0.32
CA THR A 99 -9.74 -5.80 0.12
C THR A 99 -9.83 -6.48 1.48
N GLN A 100 -10.66 -5.97 2.39
CA GLN A 100 -10.96 -6.64 3.66
C GLN A 100 -11.61 -8.00 3.45
N ALA A 101 -12.52 -8.11 2.47
CA ALA A 101 -13.14 -9.40 2.12
C ALA A 101 -12.15 -10.38 1.46
N LEU A 102 -11.10 -9.88 0.78
CA LEU A 102 -10.04 -10.71 0.20
C LEU A 102 -9.02 -11.17 1.23
N SER A 103 -8.71 -10.33 2.21
CA SER A 103 -7.80 -10.67 3.29
C SER A 103 -8.60 -11.38 4.39
N GLU A 104 -8.51 -12.70 4.49
CA GLU A 104 -8.83 -13.34 5.76
C GLU A 104 -7.90 -12.70 6.79
N ALA A 105 -8.48 -12.01 7.77
CA ALA A 105 -7.74 -11.32 8.82
C ALA A 105 -6.86 -12.33 9.56
N SER A 106 -5.63 -12.50 9.10
CA SER A 106 -4.62 -13.25 9.82
C SER A 106 -4.18 -12.36 10.97
N GLY A 107 -4.72 -12.61 12.17
CA GLY A 107 -4.32 -11.92 13.37
C GLY A 107 -2.78 -11.91 13.50
N GLY A 108 -2.20 -10.73 13.69
CA GLY A 108 -0.76 -10.56 13.81
C GLY A 108 -0.01 -10.26 12.50
N ASP A 109 -0.70 -9.89 11.42
CA ASP A 109 -0.04 -9.41 10.19
C ASP A 109 0.71 -8.10 10.43
N ILE A 110 1.72 -7.86 9.60
CA ILE A 110 2.47 -6.62 9.60
C ILE A 110 1.93 -5.74 8.49
N VAL A 111 1.40 -4.58 8.88
CA VAL A 111 0.86 -3.57 7.98
C VAL A 111 1.82 -2.38 7.91
N SER A 112 2.37 -2.13 6.74
CA SER A 112 3.29 -1.02 6.51
C SER A 112 2.53 0.15 5.89
N LEU A 113 2.72 1.37 6.43
CA LEU A 113 2.24 2.61 5.82
C LEU A 113 3.43 3.38 5.27
N ASP A 114 3.23 3.91 4.06
CA ASP A 114 4.22 4.76 3.40
C ASP A 114 3.55 5.67 2.38
N GLY A 115 4.20 6.80 2.08
CA GLY A 115 3.75 7.79 1.12
C GLY A 115 4.48 7.68 -0.21
N LYS A 116 3.76 7.93 -1.29
CA LYS A 116 4.32 7.99 -2.65
C LYS A 116 3.78 9.17 -3.43
N THR A 117 4.68 9.94 -4.06
CA THR A 117 4.30 10.98 -5.00
C THR A 117 4.13 10.42 -6.41
N LEU A 118 2.96 10.63 -7.02
CA LEU A 118 2.70 10.33 -8.43
C LEU A 118 3.33 11.42 -9.30
N ARG A 119 4.59 11.26 -9.67
CA ARG A 119 5.49 12.32 -10.17
C ARG A 119 4.96 13.14 -11.33
N HIS A 120 4.27 12.54 -12.30
CA HIS A 120 3.77 13.22 -13.49
C HIS A 120 2.27 13.61 -13.42
N SER A 121 1.64 13.49 -12.25
CA SER A 121 0.25 13.91 -12.03
C SER A 121 0.08 15.43 -11.86
N PHE A 122 1.17 16.21 -11.81
CA PHE A 122 1.14 17.68 -11.76
C PHE A 122 0.54 18.27 -13.03
N ASP A 123 -0.17 19.39 -12.93
CA ASP A 123 -0.66 20.15 -14.07
C ASP A 123 -0.15 21.58 -14.02
N GLN A 124 0.74 21.92 -14.98
CA GLN A 124 1.31 23.26 -15.10
C GLN A 124 0.27 24.31 -15.52
N ALA A 125 -0.74 23.93 -16.28
CA ALA A 125 -1.77 24.85 -16.79
C ALA A 125 -2.69 25.34 -15.68
N THR A 126 -2.95 24.50 -14.68
CA THR A 126 -3.80 24.81 -13.52
C THR A 126 -2.99 25.08 -12.24
N ALA A 127 -1.65 25.05 -12.33
CA ALA A 127 -0.74 25.15 -11.19
C ALA A 127 -1.01 24.10 -10.08
N THR A 128 -1.53 22.93 -10.45
CA THR A 128 -1.81 21.82 -9.53
C THR A 128 -0.53 21.02 -9.28
N ALA A 129 -0.16 20.81 -8.01
CA ALA A 129 0.98 19.99 -7.61
C ALA A 129 0.77 18.51 -7.92
N ALA A 130 1.88 17.75 -7.97
CA ALA A 130 1.80 16.29 -8.09
C ALA A 130 1.06 15.70 -6.88
N ILE A 131 0.20 14.71 -7.13
CA ILE A 131 -0.58 14.05 -6.10
C ILE A 131 0.34 13.19 -5.24
N HIS A 132 0.23 13.35 -3.94
CA HIS A 132 0.87 12.50 -2.96
C HIS A 132 -0.16 11.54 -2.35
N MET A 133 0.17 10.25 -2.30
CA MET A 133 -0.71 9.19 -1.82
C MET A 133 -0.06 8.49 -0.64
N VAL A 134 -0.83 8.17 0.40
CA VAL A 134 -0.44 7.27 1.49
C VAL A 134 -1.13 5.94 1.27
N SER A 135 -0.38 4.86 1.33
CA SER A 135 -0.87 3.49 1.13
C SER A 135 -0.62 2.62 2.36
N ALA A 136 -1.51 1.67 2.61
CA ALA A 136 -1.37 0.62 3.61
C ALA A 136 -1.17 -0.73 2.91
N TRP A 137 -0.15 -1.47 3.33
CA TRP A 137 0.32 -2.71 2.74
C TRP A 137 0.36 -3.84 3.75
N ALA A 138 -0.41 -4.91 3.54
CA ALA A 138 -0.37 -6.12 4.32
C ALA A 138 0.71 -7.08 3.81
N SER A 139 1.68 -7.38 4.65
CA SER A 139 2.88 -8.14 4.26
C SER A 139 2.63 -9.63 4.07
N ALA A 140 1.74 -10.25 4.87
CA ALA A 140 1.44 -11.69 4.77
C ALA A 140 0.71 -12.02 3.46
N ASN A 141 -0.34 -11.29 3.14
CA ASN A 141 -1.16 -11.52 1.95
C ASN A 141 -0.63 -10.79 0.71
N ARG A 142 0.35 -9.88 0.89
CA ARG A 142 0.91 -9.02 -0.16
C ARG A 142 -0.16 -8.19 -0.86
N LEU A 143 -1.10 -7.63 -0.10
CA LEU A 143 -2.21 -6.84 -0.60
C LEU A 143 -2.08 -5.38 -0.19
N VAL A 144 -2.54 -4.49 -1.06
CA VAL A 144 -2.81 -3.09 -0.71
C VAL A 144 -4.15 -3.07 0.01
N LEU A 145 -4.17 -2.70 1.28
CA LEU A 145 -5.40 -2.63 2.08
C LEU A 145 -6.20 -1.36 1.82
N GLY A 146 -5.53 -0.26 1.55
CA GLY A 146 -6.15 1.03 1.30
C GLY A 146 -5.14 2.08 0.88
N GLN A 147 -5.65 3.20 0.38
CA GLN A 147 -4.86 4.38 0.06
C GLN A 147 -5.68 5.66 0.25
N LEU A 148 -5.01 6.76 0.55
CA LEU A 148 -5.60 8.10 0.60
C LEU A 148 -4.70 9.11 -0.09
N LYS A 149 -5.32 10.09 -0.77
CA LYS A 149 -4.63 11.27 -1.25
C LYS A 149 -4.32 12.19 -0.07
N VAL A 150 -3.11 12.69 -0.02
CA VAL A 150 -2.72 13.77 0.90
C VAL A 150 -3.25 15.09 0.35
N GLU A 151 -3.98 15.84 1.16
CA GLU A 151 -4.53 17.15 0.77
C GLU A 151 -3.43 18.17 0.50
N GLU A 152 -3.63 19.09 -0.44
CA GLU A 152 -2.61 20.05 -0.92
C GLU A 152 -1.97 20.91 0.17
N LYS A 153 -2.70 21.20 1.26
CA LYS A 153 -2.22 21.99 2.40
C LYS A 153 -1.84 21.13 3.61
N SER A 154 -1.67 19.84 3.40
CA SER A 154 -1.47 18.82 4.42
C SER A 154 -0.20 18.02 4.10
N ASN A 155 0.10 17.05 4.95
CA ASN A 155 1.22 16.12 4.75
C ASN A 155 0.78 14.70 5.13
N GLU A 156 1.64 13.73 4.95
CA GLU A 156 1.39 12.33 5.29
C GLU A 156 0.92 12.14 6.74
N ILE A 157 1.46 12.94 7.66
CA ILE A 157 1.15 12.88 9.11
C ILE A 157 -0.35 13.04 9.37
N THR A 158 -1.05 13.85 8.58
CA THR A 158 -2.49 14.08 8.72
C THR A 158 -3.35 13.06 7.98
N ALA A 159 -2.84 12.49 6.87
CA ALA A 159 -3.55 11.48 6.10
C ALA A 159 -3.48 10.08 6.75
N MET A 160 -2.36 9.73 7.39
CA MET A 160 -2.17 8.43 8.02
C MET A 160 -3.23 8.08 9.08
N PRO A 161 -3.56 8.95 10.07
CA PRO A 161 -4.62 8.64 11.03
C PRO A 161 -5.97 8.39 10.37
N THR A 162 -6.28 9.12 9.29
CA THR A 162 -7.54 8.93 8.55
C THR A 162 -7.56 7.57 7.86
N LEU A 163 -6.47 7.18 7.19
CA LEU A 163 -6.38 5.86 6.57
C LEU A 163 -6.46 4.74 7.61
N LEU A 164 -5.71 4.86 8.72
CA LEU A 164 -5.73 3.87 9.80
C LEU A 164 -7.14 3.63 10.34
N ARG A 165 -7.96 4.69 10.54
CA ARG A 165 -9.34 4.55 11.05
C ARG A 165 -10.29 3.85 10.08
N LEU A 166 -9.96 3.77 8.78
CA LEU A 166 -10.77 3.07 7.77
C LEU A 166 -10.45 1.57 7.69
N LEU A 167 -9.32 1.13 8.28
CA LEU A 167 -8.85 -0.25 8.20
C LEU A 167 -9.21 -1.03 9.48
N ASP A 168 -9.48 -2.31 9.36
CA ASP A 168 -9.47 -3.24 10.49
C ASP A 168 -8.02 -3.69 10.75
N LEU A 169 -7.43 -3.19 11.83
CA LEU A 169 -6.05 -3.45 12.22
C LEU A 169 -5.93 -4.31 13.48
N THR A 170 -7.04 -4.89 13.94
CA THR A 170 -7.09 -5.68 15.18
C THR A 170 -6.03 -6.78 15.20
N GLY A 171 -5.12 -6.73 16.18
CA GLY A 171 -4.03 -7.70 16.36
C GLY A 171 -2.86 -7.56 15.37
N ALA A 172 -2.89 -6.58 14.45
CA ALA A 172 -1.79 -6.30 13.52
C ALA A 172 -0.64 -5.56 14.21
N VAL A 173 0.52 -5.51 13.53
CA VAL A 173 1.64 -4.63 13.88
C VAL A 173 1.80 -3.61 12.76
N VAL A 174 1.55 -2.34 13.06
CA VAL A 174 1.69 -1.25 12.10
C VAL A 174 3.11 -0.72 12.11
N THR A 175 3.72 -0.62 10.93
CA THR A 175 5.08 -0.09 10.78
C THR A 175 5.07 1.18 9.94
N ILE A 176 5.73 2.22 10.40
CA ILE A 176 5.80 3.52 9.71
C ILE A 176 7.22 4.06 9.80
N ASP A 177 7.64 4.79 8.78
CA ASP A 177 8.92 5.49 8.74
C ASP A 177 9.01 6.63 9.78
N ALA A 178 10.14 7.32 9.82
CA ALA A 178 10.37 8.37 10.82
C ALA A 178 9.44 9.57 10.67
N MET A 179 8.93 9.89 9.48
CA MET A 179 7.99 10.99 9.28
C MET A 179 6.66 10.71 10.02
N GLY A 180 6.20 9.46 9.97
CA GLY A 180 4.99 9.01 10.66
C GLY A 180 5.20 8.66 12.14
N CYS A 181 6.39 8.85 12.72
CA CYS A 181 6.63 8.67 14.15
C CYS A 181 6.01 9.85 14.92
N GLN A 182 4.69 9.78 15.16
CA GLN A 182 3.90 10.84 15.80
C GLN A 182 2.99 10.25 16.90
N LYS A 183 2.80 11.01 17.99
CA LYS A 183 1.99 10.56 19.14
C LYS A 183 0.53 10.26 18.76
N GLU A 184 -0.06 11.08 17.91
CA GLU A 184 -1.45 10.89 17.44
C GLU A 184 -1.57 9.62 16.57
N ILE A 185 -0.57 9.32 15.76
CA ILE A 185 -0.53 8.09 14.95
C ILE A 185 -0.41 6.86 15.87
N ALA A 186 0.51 6.88 16.83
CA ALA A 186 0.66 5.80 17.83
C ALA A 186 -0.64 5.56 18.60
N LYS A 187 -1.35 6.64 18.99
CA LYS A 187 -2.65 6.59 19.66
C LYS A 187 -3.71 5.97 18.75
N THR A 188 -3.83 6.43 17.50
CA THR A 188 -4.80 5.90 16.54
C THR A 188 -4.60 4.40 16.31
N ILE A 189 -3.36 3.94 16.17
CA ILE A 189 -3.03 2.51 15.99
C ILE A 189 -3.49 1.69 17.19
N THR A 190 -3.19 2.14 18.39
CA THR A 190 -3.55 1.40 19.62
C THR A 190 -5.04 1.42 19.92
N GLU A 191 -5.76 2.50 19.55
CA GLU A 191 -7.22 2.58 19.61
C GLU A 191 -7.91 1.59 18.65
N GLN A 192 -7.23 1.21 17.56
CA GLN A 192 -7.68 0.15 16.62
C GLN A 192 -7.31 -1.27 17.08
N GLY A 193 -6.76 -1.44 18.28
CA GLY A 193 -6.36 -2.74 18.80
C GLY A 193 -5.12 -3.33 18.14
N ALA A 194 -4.27 -2.49 17.53
CA ALA A 194 -3.02 -2.87 16.89
C ALA A 194 -1.80 -2.44 17.70
N ASP A 195 -0.67 -3.08 17.44
CA ASP A 195 0.65 -2.66 17.91
C ASP A 195 1.36 -1.79 16.87
N TYR A 196 2.38 -1.06 17.29
CA TYR A 196 3.19 -0.26 16.37
C TYR A 196 4.70 -0.51 16.50
N VAL A 197 5.43 -0.29 15.39
CA VAL A 197 6.88 -0.13 15.34
C VAL A 197 7.17 1.10 14.48
N LEU A 198 7.58 2.21 15.12
CA LEU A 198 7.81 3.50 14.49
C LEU A 198 9.31 3.81 14.48
N ALA A 199 9.85 4.16 13.32
CA ALA A 199 11.24 4.59 13.21
C ALA A 199 11.43 5.95 13.88
N LEU A 200 12.44 6.07 14.74
CA LEU A 200 12.75 7.29 15.49
C LEU A 200 13.96 8.00 14.84
N LYS A 201 13.81 9.28 14.55
CA LYS A 201 14.85 10.15 14.01
C LYS A 201 14.71 11.58 14.56
N ASP A 202 15.31 12.53 13.86
CA ASP A 202 15.46 13.94 14.23
C ASP A 202 14.15 14.74 14.34
N ASN A 203 13.02 14.18 13.91
CA ASN A 203 11.69 14.79 14.12
C ASN A 203 11.28 14.84 15.59
N HIS A 204 11.94 14.07 16.46
CA HIS A 204 11.85 14.12 17.92
C HIS A 204 13.26 14.18 18.52
N PRO A 205 14.00 15.29 18.40
CA PRO A 205 15.44 15.33 18.66
C PRO A 205 15.81 14.89 20.09
N THR A 206 15.17 15.42 21.11
CA THR A 206 15.45 15.06 22.52
C THR A 206 15.17 13.59 22.78
N LEU A 207 14.06 13.04 22.27
CA LEU A 207 13.71 11.64 22.43
C LEU A 207 14.65 10.73 21.65
N SER A 208 15.00 11.11 20.42
CA SER A 208 15.95 10.39 19.58
C SER A 208 17.34 10.35 20.23
N GLU A 209 17.83 11.47 20.75
CA GLU A 209 19.11 11.55 21.45
C GLU A 209 19.12 10.65 22.69
N ALA A 210 18.09 10.72 23.53
CA ALA A 210 18.00 9.92 24.76
C ALA A 210 17.98 8.40 24.46
N VAL A 211 17.16 7.97 23.47
CA VAL A 211 17.07 6.55 23.07
C VAL A 211 18.37 6.09 22.40
N THR A 212 18.97 6.93 21.56
CA THR A 212 20.25 6.63 20.89
C THR A 212 21.37 6.46 21.89
N LEU A 213 21.51 7.38 22.86
CA LEU A 213 22.54 7.32 23.89
C LEU A 213 22.37 6.05 24.73
N PHE A 214 21.17 5.79 25.23
CA PHE A 214 20.88 4.61 26.06
C PHE A 214 21.19 3.29 25.35
N LEU A 215 20.72 3.11 24.11
CA LEU A 215 20.91 1.85 23.39
C LEU A 215 22.35 1.66 22.90
N ASN A 216 23.09 2.73 22.59
CA ASN A 216 24.50 2.64 22.24
C ASN A 216 25.36 2.27 23.45
N ASP A 217 25.14 2.90 24.62
CA ASP A 217 25.80 2.57 25.86
C ASP A 217 25.52 1.11 26.29
N ALA A 218 24.25 0.70 26.21
CA ALA A 218 23.85 -0.69 26.46
C ALA A 218 24.57 -1.66 25.51
N ARG A 219 24.71 -1.35 24.22
CA ARG A 219 25.43 -2.18 23.26
C ARG A 219 26.92 -2.26 23.57
N GLU A 220 27.57 -1.13 23.93
CA GLU A 220 29.00 -1.08 24.28
C GLU A 220 29.31 -1.90 25.55
N THR A 221 28.38 -1.92 26.50
CA THR A 221 28.49 -2.72 27.71
C THR A 221 27.96 -4.15 27.56
N GLY A 222 27.56 -4.55 26.35
CA GLY A 222 26.99 -5.87 26.06
C GLY A 222 25.63 -6.10 26.70
N PHE A 223 24.86 -5.03 26.93
CA PHE A 223 23.57 -5.06 27.65
C PHE A 223 23.66 -5.65 29.05
N THR A 224 24.80 -5.46 29.72
CA THR A 224 24.96 -5.91 31.10
C THR A 224 23.92 -5.19 31.96
N ASP A 225 23.22 -5.95 32.79
CA ASP A 225 22.17 -5.47 33.71
C ASP A 225 20.92 -4.86 33.03
N ILE A 226 20.76 -5.02 31.70
CA ILE A 226 19.58 -4.58 30.96
C ILE A 226 18.88 -5.80 30.33
N ALA A 227 17.66 -6.09 30.80
CA ALA A 227 16.85 -7.16 30.22
C ALA A 227 16.48 -6.79 28.76
N HIS A 228 16.93 -7.59 27.81
CA HIS A 228 16.73 -7.35 26.40
C HIS A 228 16.46 -8.64 25.62
N ALA A 229 15.93 -8.53 24.42
CA ALA A 229 15.88 -9.61 23.46
C ALA A 229 16.75 -9.26 22.25
N TYR A 230 17.48 -10.25 21.75
CA TYR A 230 18.36 -10.15 20.60
C TYR A 230 17.90 -11.08 19.48
N HIS A 231 18.08 -10.64 18.24
CA HIS A 231 17.92 -11.47 17.04
C HIS A 231 18.93 -11.03 15.98
N GLU A 232 19.41 -11.98 15.16
CA GLU A 232 20.32 -11.69 14.05
C GLU A 232 19.83 -12.41 12.80
N THR A 233 19.95 -11.73 11.65
CA THR A 233 19.72 -12.33 10.33
C THR A 233 20.91 -12.06 9.44
N VAL A 234 21.25 -13.05 8.61
CA VAL A 234 22.28 -12.93 7.58
C VAL A 234 21.65 -13.31 6.25
N ASP A 235 21.61 -12.34 5.34
CA ASP A 235 21.11 -12.51 3.96
C ASP A 235 22.28 -12.39 2.99
N GLY A 236 22.41 -13.34 2.04
CA GLY A 236 23.44 -13.33 1.00
C GLY A 236 22.80 -13.43 -0.38
N ASP A 237 23.05 -12.45 -1.27
CA ASP A 237 22.57 -12.48 -2.65
C ASP A 237 23.49 -11.68 -3.58
N HIS A 238 23.77 -12.22 -4.77
CA HIS A 238 24.54 -11.56 -5.85
C HIS A 238 25.86 -10.89 -5.39
N GLY A 239 26.65 -11.55 -4.54
CA GLY A 239 27.93 -11.03 -4.04
C GLY A 239 27.79 -9.96 -2.95
N ARG A 240 26.61 -9.79 -2.38
CA ARG A 240 26.32 -8.96 -1.24
C ARG A 240 26.00 -9.82 -0.02
N ILE A 241 26.60 -9.49 1.13
CA ILE A 241 26.22 -10.05 2.42
C ILE A 241 25.63 -8.93 3.26
N GLU A 242 24.50 -9.18 3.85
CA GLU A 242 23.82 -8.21 4.72
C GLU A 242 23.49 -8.87 6.04
N THR A 243 24.18 -8.46 7.11
CA THR A 243 23.94 -8.88 8.47
C THR A 243 23.13 -7.81 9.19
N ARG A 244 21.99 -8.20 9.78
CA ARG A 244 21.19 -7.31 10.61
C ARG A 244 21.09 -7.87 12.01
N ARG A 245 21.40 -7.01 12.96
CA ARG A 245 21.32 -7.30 14.40
C ARG A 245 20.24 -6.44 15.01
N TYR A 246 19.38 -7.05 15.80
CA TYR A 246 18.22 -6.42 16.40
C TYR A 246 18.30 -6.57 17.92
N TRP A 247 18.17 -5.45 18.61
CA TRP A 247 18.05 -5.42 20.07
C TRP A 247 16.78 -4.68 20.44
N ILE A 248 16.06 -5.17 21.42
CA ILE A 248 14.84 -4.56 21.93
C ILE A 248 14.78 -4.76 23.44
N THR A 249 14.42 -3.70 24.18
CA THR A 249 14.26 -3.73 25.63
C THR A 249 12.99 -3.03 26.06
N SER A 250 12.36 -3.56 27.10
CA SER A 250 11.21 -2.94 27.79
C SER A 250 11.64 -2.17 29.06
N GLU A 251 12.92 -2.09 29.38
CA GLU A 251 13.43 -1.31 30.50
C GLU A 251 13.53 0.16 30.12
N ILE A 252 12.39 0.83 30.05
CA ILE A 252 12.24 2.22 29.59
C ILE A 252 11.60 3.13 30.65
N GLU A 253 11.67 2.77 31.96
CA GLU A 253 11.11 3.60 33.02
C GLU A 253 11.87 4.93 33.19
N TRP A 254 13.14 4.99 32.77
CA TRP A 254 13.97 6.18 32.72
C TRP A 254 13.53 7.20 31.68
N LEU A 255 12.66 6.83 30.73
CA LEU A 255 12.29 7.66 29.58
C LEU A 255 11.09 8.56 29.95
N ASP A 256 11.36 9.82 30.24
CA ASP A 256 10.34 10.82 30.63
C ASP A 256 9.19 10.91 29.61
N ALA A 257 9.51 10.76 28.33
CA ALA A 257 8.52 10.81 27.25
C ALA A 257 7.55 9.61 27.25
N LYS A 258 7.82 8.51 27.96
CA LYS A 258 7.03 7.28 27.95
C LYS A 258 5.54 7.53 28.16
N ALA A 259 5.18 8.32 29.17
CA ALA A 259 3.78 8.59 29.50
C ALA A 259 3.02 9.37 28.39
N SER A 260 3.73 10.03 27.49
CA SER A 260 3.14 10.81 26.39
C SER A 260 2.92 10.02 25.11
N TRP A 261 3.37 8.76 25.06
CA TRP A 261 3.20 7.87 23.91
C TRP A 261 2.23 6.73 24.28
N SER A 262 1.17 6.61 23.52
CA SER A 262 0.15 5.57 23.77
C SER A 262 0.79 4.19 23.73
N HIS A 263 0.62 3.43 24.81
CA HIS A 263 1.10 2.04 24.96
C HIS A 263 2.60 1.81 24.64
N LEU A 264 3.46 2.82 24.74
CA LEU A 264 4.90 2.62 24.57
C LEU A 264 5.44 1.64 25.60
N ARG A 265 5.93 0.48 25.14
CA ARG A 265 6.42 -0.61 25.99
C ARG A 265 7.90 -0.89 25.84
N SER A 266 8.46 -0.62 24.65
CA SER A 266 9.85 -0.96 24.38
C SER A 266 10.50 0.07 23.44
N VAL A 267 11.84 0.13 23.51
CA VAL A 267 12.66 0.77 22.48
C VAL A 267 13.55 -0.28 21.83
N GLY A 268 13.82 -0.10 20.54
CA GLY A 268 14.63 -1.05 19.78
C GLY A 268 15.69 -0.38 18.93
N MET A 269 16.75 -1.13 18.64
CA MET A 269 17.85 -0.73 17.76
C MET A 269 18.09 -1.82 16.72
N VAL A 270 18.37 -1.39 15.48
CA VAL A 270 18.80 -2.27 14.41
C VAL A 270 20.11 -1.76 13.82
N GLU A 271 21.13 -2.61 13.83
CA GLU A 271 22.37 -2.41 13.11
C GLU A 271 22.35 -3.23 11.83
N ALA A 272 22.41 -2.56 10.67
CA ALA A 272 22.52 -3.20 9.37
C ALA A 272 23.94 -3.06 8.84
N ARG A 273 24.67 -4.17 8.70
CA ARG A 273 26.00 -4.24 8.11
C ARG A 273 25.90 -4.84 6.72
N ARG A 274 26.26 -4.07 5.71
CA ARG A 274 26.22 -4.45 4.30
C ARG A 274 27.64 -4.54 3.73
N GLU A 275 27.98 -5.70 3.20
CA GLU A 275 29.27 -5.99 2.58
C GLU A 275 29.09 -6.24 1.08
N VAL A 276 29.78 -5.46 0.25
CA VAL A 276 29.80 -5.61 -1.21
C VAL A 276 31.25 -5.53 -1.67
N GLY A 277 31.81 -6.66 -2.09
CA GLY A 277 33.24 -6.75 -2.38
C GLY A 277 34.06 -6.36 -1.15
N ASN A 278 34.92 -5.33 -1.27
CA ASN A 278 35.76 -4.83 -0.18
C ASN A 278 35.12 -3.66 0.61
N THR A 279 33.89 -3.27 0.28
CA THR A 279 33.22 -2.14 0.93
C THR A 279 32.27 -2.64 2.01
N VAL A 280 32.40 -2.10 3.22
CA VAL A 280 31.53 -2.35 4.35
C VAL A 280 30.81 -1.05 4.70
N GLN A 281 29.50 -1.10 4.76
CA GLN A 281 28.66 -0.02 5.26
C GLN A 281 27.90 -0.50 6.48
N VAL A 282 27.83 0.34 7.52
CA VAL A 282 27.07 0.08 8.73
C VAL A 282 26.10 1.23 8.96
N GLU A 283 24.84 0.89 9.16
CA GLU A 283 23.78 1.85 9.48
C GLU A 283 23.07 1.37 10.75
N THR A 284 22.82 2.29 11.67
CA THR A 284 22.06 2.02 12.90
C THR A 284 20.77 2.83 12.88
N ARG A 285 19.66 2.21 13.25
CA ARG A 285 18.32 2.81 13.32
C ARG A 285 17.68 2.49 14.64
N TYR A 286 16.87 3.44 15.16
CA TYR A 286 16.21 3.35 16.45
C TYR A 286 14.70 3.37 16.27
N PHE A 287 13.96 2.74 17.19
CA PHE A 287 12.53 2.53 17.06
C PHE A 287 11.83 2.67 18.42
N LEU A 288 10.60 3.22 18.36
CA LEU A 288 9.62 3.16 19.44
C LEU A 288 8.60 2.08 19.11
N THR A 289 8.16 1.31 20.11
CA THR A 289 7.19 0.24 19.85
C THR A 289 6.30 -0.06 21.06
N SER A 290 5.04 -0.42 20.79
CA SER A 290 4.12 -0.99 21.79
C SER A 290 4.32 -2.49 21.99
N LEU A 291 5.12 -3.16 21.16
CA LEU A 291 5.47 -4.56 21.34
C LEU A 291 6.27 -4.79 22.64
N PRO A 292 6.08 -5.91 23.33
CA PRO A 292 7.00 -6.34 24.37
C PRO A 292 8.37 -6.66 23.76
N ALA A 293 9.42 -6.79 24.59
CA ALA A 293 10.79 -7.10 24.16
C ALA A 293 10.89 -8.52 23.56
N GLN A 294 10.44 -8.69 22.32
CA GLN A 294 10.47 -9.92 21.53
C GLN A 294 11.30 -9.71 20.26
N GLY A 295 12.58 -10.14 20.28
CA GLY A 295 13.54 -9.88 19.21
C GLY A 295 13.11 -10.35 17.83
N VAL A 296 12.53 -11.56 17.70
CA VAL A 296 12.06 -12.12 16.45
C VAL A 296 10.90 -11.30 15.86
N ARG A 297 9.90 -10.95 16.69
CA ARG A 297 8.73 -10.18 16.23
C ARG A 297 9.11 -8.77 15.80
N PHE A 298 9.99 -8.13 16.58
CA PHE A 298 10.55 -6.82 16.24
C PHE A 298 11.33 -6.86 14.93
N ALA A 299 12.20 -7.86 14.74
CA ALA A 299 12.97 -8.05 13.51
C ALA A 299 12.07 -8.25 12.29
N GLN A 300 11.01 -9.07 12.43
CA GLN A 300 10.01 -9.27 11.38
C GLN A 300 9.32 -7.95 10.99
N ALA A 301 8.86 -7.19 11.98
CA ALA A 301 8.20 -5.90 11.76
C ALA A 301 9.10 -4.91 11.00
N VAL A 302 10.33 -4.70 11.49
CA VAL A 302 11.28 -3.80 10.82
C VAL A 302 11.65 -4.29 9.41
N ARG A 303 11.86 -5.61 9.23
CA ARG A 303 12.25 -6.16 7.92
C ARG A 303 11.12 -6.07 6.91
N GLN A 304 9.90 -6.32 7.32
CA GLN A 304 8.74 -6.33 6.43
C GLN A 304 8.25 -4.91 6.09
N HIS A 305 8.61 -3.88 6.85
CA HIS A 305 8.33 -2.49 6.48
C HIS A 305 8.83 -2.16 5.07
N TRP A 306 10.03 -2.63 4.69
CA TRP A 306 10.57 -2.48 3.35
C TRP A 306 9.78 -3.23 2.25
N GLY A 307 8.83 -4.06 2.65
CA GLY A 307 7.92 -4.73 1.71
C GLY A 307 7.05 -3.76 0.94
N ILE A 308 6.63 -2.65 1.52
CA ILE A 308 5.82 -1.63 0.84
C ILE A 308 6.61 -0.98 -0.30
N GLU A 309 7.88 -0.62 -0.07
CA GLU A 309 8.75 -0.04 -1.10
C GLU A 309 9.01 -1.03 -2.24
N ASN A 310 9.49 -2.24 -1.92
CA ASN A 310 9.93 -3.21 -2.91
C ASN A 310 8.80 -3.99 -3.59
N SER A 311 7.71 -4.24 -2.86
CA SER A 311 6.61 -5.06 -3.38
C SER A 311 5.44 -4.22 -3.87
N LEU A 312 5.24 -3.00 -3.38
CA LEU A 312 4.17 -2.12 -3.85
C LEU A 312 4.73 -1.03 -4.76
N HIS A 313 5.48 -0.05 -4.24
CA HIS A 313 5.87 1.15 -4.99
C HIS A 313 6.71 0.80 -6.23
N TRP A 314 7.76 0.01 -6.06
CA TRP A 314 8.58 -0.44 -7.18
C TRP A 314 7.79 -1.24 -8.23
N VAL A 315 6.84 -2.08 -7.80
CA VAL A 315 6.01 -2.87 -8.72
C VAL A 315 5.07 -1.97 -9.51
N LEU A 316 4.48 -0.96 -8.89
CA LEU A 316 3.63 0.02 -9.59
C LEU A 316 4.44 0.80 -10.63
N ASP A 317 5.67 1.20 -10.31
CA ASP A 317 6.52 1.91 -11.27
C ASP A 317 7.00 1.03 -12.42
N VAL A 318 7.52 -0.15 -12.13
CA VAL A 318 8.14 -1.01 -13.16
C VAL A 318 7.12 -1.83 -13.95
N SER A 319 5.99 -2.19 -13.33
CA SER A 319 5.01 -3.08 -13.96
C SER A 319 3.77 -2.35 -14.47
N PHE A 320 3.40 -1.19 -13.90
CA PHE A 320 2.24 -0.41 -14.29
C PHE A 320 2.59 0.98 -14.84
N ASP A 321 3.87 1.30 -14.93
CA ASP A 321 4.41 2.58 -15.41
C ASP A 321 3.76 3.80 -14.71
N GLU A 322 3.54 3.66 -13.38
CA GLU A 322 2.77 4.64 -12.61
C GLU A 322 3.44 6.02 -12.61
N ASP A 323 4.76 6.07 -12.43
CA ASP A 323 5.51 7.33 -12.41
C ASP A 323 5.51 8.06 -13.76
N ALA A 324 5.32 7.37 -14.89
CA ALA A 324 5.23 7.98 -16.22
C ALA A 324 3.80 8.39 -16.61
N CYS A 325 2.79 8.03 -15.81
CA CYS A 325 1.39 8.32 -16.09
C CYS A 325 1.10 9.82 -16.15
N ARG A 326 0.44 10.26 -17.22
CA ARG A 326 0.10 11.67 -17.50
C ARG A 326 -1.38 12.01 -17.32
N ILE A 327 -2.12 11.17 -16.63
CA ILE A 327 -3.50 11.48 -16.26
C ILE A 327 -3.45 12.55 -15.16
N ARG A 328 -4.01 13.75 -15.45
CA ARG A 328 -3.87 14.94 -14.59
C ARG A 328 -5.19 15.61 -14.28
N LYS A 329 -6.19 15.46 -15.20
CA LYS A 329 -7.47 16.17 -15.11
C LYS A 329 -8.35 15.64 -13.99
N ASP A 330 -8.95 16.57 -13.25
CA ASP A 330 -9.94 16.30 -12.23
C ASP A 330 -9.39 15.28 -11.18
N LYS A 331 -10.20 14.28 -10.84
CA LYS A 331 -9.82 13.19 -9.93
C LYS A 331 -9.20 11.98 -10.66
N GLY A 332 -8.91 12.10 -11.96
CA GLY A 332 -8.48 11.00 -12.81
C GLY A 332 -7.21 10.29 -12.35
N ALA A 333 -6.18 11.03 -11.90
CA ALA A 333 -4.95 10.44 -11.40
C ALA A 333 -5.17 9.59 -10.15
N GLN A 334 -5.99 10.06 -9.20
CA GLN A 334 -6.34 9.34 -7.99
C GLN A 334 -7.15 8.07 -8.31
N THR A 335 -8.17 8.18 -9.17
CA THR A 335 -8.96 7.02 -9.60
C THR A 335 -8.11 5.98 -10.32
N PHE A 336 -7.19 6.42 -11.19
CA PHE A 336 -6.33 5.50 -11.92
C PHE A 336 -5.33 4.78 -10.99
N ALA A 337 -4.86 5.44 -9.92
CA ALA A 337 -4.07 4.78 -8.87
C ALA A 337 -4.89 3.68 -8.17
N VAL A 338 -6.17 3.91 -7.84
CA VAL A 338 -7.05 2.85 -7.29
C VAL A 338 -7.21 1.69 -8.28
N LEU A 339 -7.43 1.96 -9.56
CA LEU A 339 -7.53 0.92 -10.60
C LEU A 339 -6.26 0.06 -10.67
N ARG A 340 -5.06 0.67 -10.55
CA ARG A 340 -3.80 -0.09 -10.48
C ARG A 340 -3.70 -0.95 -9.24
N HIS A 341 -4.14 -0.46 -8.09
CA HIS A 341 -4.15 -1.25 -6.85
C HIS A 341 -5.14 -2.43 -6.93
N ILE A 342 -6.32 -2.21 -7.50
CA ILE A 342 -7.28 -3.31 -7.78
C ILE A 342 -6.63 -4.35 -8.69
N ALA A 343 -6.05 -3.93 -9.81
CA ALA A 343 -5.38 -4.81 -10.76
C ALA A 343 -4.22 -5.58 -10.12
N LEU A 344 -3.42 -4.91 -9.28
CA LEU A 344 -2.31 -5.52 -8.56
C LEU A 344 -2.78 -6.57 -7.56
N ASN A 345 -3.82 -6.27 -6.76
CA ASN A 345 -4.38 -7.21 -5.79
C ASN A 345 -4.97 -8.44 -6.49
N LEU A 346 -5.76 -8.27 -7.55
CA LEU A 346 -6.29 -9.38 -8.35
C LEU A 346 -5.18 -10.29 -8.92
N LEU A 347 -4.14 -9.67 -9.50
CA LEU A 347 -2.99 -10.43 -10.00
C LEU A 347 -2.24 -11.20 -8.90
N ARG A 348 -2.31 -10.77 -7.66
CA ARG A 348 -1.67 -11.43 -6.52
C ARG A 348 -2.52 -12.53 -5.91
N CYS A 349 -3.83 -12.36 -5.91
CA CYS A 349 -4.76 -13.38 -5.45
C CYS A 349 -4.76 -14.63 -6.34
N GLU A 350 -4.36 -14.53 -7.62
CA GLU A 350 -4.24 -15.68 -8.51
C GLU A 350 -3.06 -16.58 -8.08
N PRO A 351 -3.29 -17.82 -7.57
CA PRO A 351 -2.25 -18.62 -6.91
C PRO A 351 -1.37 -19.45 -7.85
N HIS A 352 -1.84 -19.69 -9.07
CA HIS A 352 -1.25 -20.74 -9.93
C HIS A 352 -0.03 -20.26 -10.71
N HIS A 353 0.12 -18.96 -10.94
CA HIS A 353 1.19 -18.41 -11.76
C HIS A 353 2.34 -17.83 -10.91
N LYS A 354 3.50 -18.50 -10.91
CA LYS A 354 4.66 -18.14 -10.07
C LYS A 354 5.55 -17.00 -10.60
N ARG A 355 5.26 -16.43 -11.78
CA ARG A 355 6.09 -15.36 -12.37
C ARG A 355 5.74 -13.98 -11.78
N GLY A 356 6.66 -13.02 -11.94
CA GLY A 356 6.46 -11.65 -11.47
C GLY A 356 5.26 -10.92 -12.13
N ILE A 357 4.78 -9.88 -11.51
CA ILE A 357 3.57 -9.12 -11.90
C ILE A 357 3.60 -8.66 -13.36
N LYS A 358 4.73 -8.15 -13.85
CA LYS A 358 4.86 -7.75 -15.27
C LYS A 358 4.59 -8.89 -16.25
N ALA A 359 5.03 -10.11 -15.94
CA ALA A 359 4.77 -11.28 -16.78
C ALA A 359 3.32 -11.74 -16.68
N ARG A 360 2.70 -11.65 -15.50
CA ARG A 360 1.29 -11.95 -15.27
C ARG A 360 0.39 -10.98 -16.05
N ARG A 361 0.68 -9.69 -16.04
CA ARG A 361 -0.03 -8.67 -16.86
C ARG A 361 0.02 -8.99 -18.35
N LYS A 362 1.22 -9.29 -18.89
CA LYS A 362 1.38 -9.70 -20.29
C LYS A 362 0.54 -10.93 -20.63
N ARG A 363 0.57 -11.95 -19.75
CA ARG A 363 -0.21 -13.15 -19.96
C ARG A 363 -1.70 -12.86 -19.96
N ALA A 364 -2.20 -12.05 -19.04
CA ALA A 364 -3.61 -11.65 -19.00
C ALA A 364 -4.06 -10.94 -20.30
N GLY A 365 -3.18 -10.13 -20.91
CA GLY A 365 -3.44 -9.49 -22.21
C GLY A 365 -3.48 -10.46 -23.40
N TRP A 366 -2.86 -11.63 -23.29
CA TRP A 366 -2.78 -12.64 -24.38
C TRP A 366 -3.73 -13.82 -24.20
N ASP A 367 -4.14 -14.13 -22.96
CA ASP A 367 -4.87 -15.34 -22.55
C ASP A 367 -6.12 -14.92 -21.75
N ARG A 368 -7.28 -15.01 -22.40
CA ARG A 368 -8.58 -14.62 -21.83
C ARG A 368 -8.99 -15.54 -20.68
N ASP A 369 -8.65 -16.81 -20.74
CA ASP A 369 -8.96 -17.76 -19.67
C ASP A 369 -8.14 -17.44 -18.41
N TYR A 370 -6.87 -17.08 -18.60
CA TYR A 370 -6.03 -16.60 -17.50
C TYR A 370 -6.54 -15.27 -16.93
N LEU A 371 -6.93 -14.32 -17.77
CA LEU A 371 -7.54 -13.06 -17.30
C LEU A 371 -8.81 -13.34 -16.47
N PHE A 372 -9.64 -14.27 -16.92
CA PHE A 372 -10.84 -14.67 -16.16
C PHE A 372 -10.47 -15.29 -14.81
N GLN A 373 -9.43 -16.14 -14.75
CA GLN A 373 -8.90 -16.67 -13.48
C GLN A 373 -8.42 -15.55 -12.55
N VAL A 374 -7.71 -14.54 -13.07
CA VAL A 374 -7.26 -13.38 -12.30
C VAL A 374 -8.45 -12.58 -11.73
N LEU A 375 -9.53 -12.45 -12.48
CA LEU A 375 -10.73 -11.74 -12.03
C LEU A 375 -11.51 -12.52 -10.96
N THR A 376 -11.46 -13.84 -10.99
CA THR A 376 -12.28 -14.71 -10.10
C THR A 376 -11.54 -15.15 -8.84
N GLY A 377 -10.21 -14.97 -8.74
CA GLY A 377 -9.36 -15.27 -7.58
C GLY A 377 -8.96 -16.73 -7.50
#